data_d04ef49bc774cdc71c1261f0e9bcb38a
#
_entry.id   d04ef49bc774cdc71c1261f0e9bcb38a
#
_cell.length_a   1.000
_cell.length_b   1.000
_cell.length_c   1.000
_cell.angle_alpha   90.00
_cell.angle_beta   90.00
_cell.angle_gamma   90.00
#
_symmetry.space_group_name_H-M   'P 1'
#
loop_
_entity.id
_entity.type
_entity.pdbx_description
1 polymer ?
#
loop_
_entity_poly.entity_id
_entity_poly.type
_entity_poly.pdbx_seq_one_letter_code
_entity_poly.pdbx_strand_id
1 'polypeptide(L)'
;MSGSVSGSYHCELAAIDGVVETSVAIEVVAGRFASITPGADPPDGAVRLAGLSTPGLANTHSHAFHRALRSRTQAGGGTFWTWREVMYRAAARLDPDGYHRLARATFAEMALAGIACVGEFHYLHHQADGTPYDDPNAMGEAVLAAAAEAGIRITLLDTLYLHGGLDGDGYLPVGAEQRRFCDASAEYWAQRVDLLGPDPSTQRVGAAIHSVRAVDPAAMSTLADWAAATDAPLHAHVSEQTAENEACLAHHGVTPTALLA
;
A
#
# COMPACT_ATOMS: atom_id res chain seq x y z
N MET A 1 -4.04 -19.38 11.71
CA MET A 1 -4.00 -20.57 10.83
C MET A 1 -4.46 -20.13 9.44
N SER A 2 -3.53 -19.72 8.60
CA SER A 2 -3.79 -19.41 7.18
C SER A 2 -3.89 -20.74 6.45
N GLY A 3 -5.07 -21.34 6.43
CA GLY A 3 -5.34 -22.50 5.61
C GLY A 3 -5.39 -22.05 4.14
N SER A 4 -4.44 -22.47 3.32
CA SER A 4 -4.50 -22.24 1.88
C SER A 4 -5.82 -22.80 1.35
N VAL A 5 -6.65 -21.92 0.77
CA VAL A 5 -7.94 -22.29 0.20
C VAL A 5 -7.69 -23.23 -0.99
N SER A 6 -8.29 -24.41 -0.95
CA SER A 6 -8.35 -25.33 -2.08
C SER A 6 -9.78 -25.74 -2.30
N GLY A 7 -10.21 -25.86 -3.55
CA GLY A 7 -11.59 -26.25 -3.86
C GLY A 7 -11.92 -26.08 -5.34
N SER A 8 -13.04 -26.70 -5.72
CA SER A 8 -13.57 -26.64 -7.07
C SER A 8 -14.77 -25.72 -7.11
N TYR A 9 -14.86 -24.88 -8.09
CA TYR A 9 -15.94 -23.94 -8.34
C TYR A 9 -16.50 -24.13 -9.74
N HIS A 10 -17.78 -23.86 -9.91
CA HIS A 10 -18.40 -23.82 -11.21
C HIS A 10 -19.21 -22.54 -11.37
N CYS A 11 -18.77 -21.67 -12.30
CA CYS A 11 -19.40 -20.40 -12.60
C CYS A 11 -20.40 -20.56 -13.72
N GLU A 12 -21.61 -20.03 -13.56
CA GLU A 12 -22.59 -19.90 -14.65
C GLU A 12 -22.01 -19.05 -15.79
N LEU A 13 -21.44 -17.90 -15.44
CA LEU A 13 -20.68 -17.01 -16.30
C LEU A 13 -19.38 -16.60 -15.58
N ALA A 14 -18.29 -16.46 -16.32
CA ALA A 14 -17.05 -15.90 -15.78
C ALA A 14 -16.38 -14.94 -16.78
N ALA A 15 -15.85 -13.84 -16.26
CA ALA A 15 -15.03 -12.92 -17.05
C ALA A 15 -13.57 -13.41 -17.02
N ILE A 16 -13.07 -13.85 -18.19
CA ILE A 16 -11.71 -14.39 -18.37
C ILE A 16 -11.06 -13.61 -19.51
N ASP A 17 -9.94 -12.98 -19.24
CA ASP A 17 -9.16 -12.22 -20.23
C ASP A 17 -10.00 -11.23 -21.07
N GLY A 18 -10.98 -10.58 -20.43
CA GLY A 18 -11.84 -9.59 -21.07
C GLY A 18 -13.03 -10.18 -21.85
N VAL A 19 -13.19 -11.50 -21.84
CA VAL A 19 -14.33 -12.21 -22.48
C VAL A 19 -15.22 -12.83 -21.41
N VAL A 20 -16.52 -12.81 -21.60
CA VAL A 20 -17.48 -13.53 -20.75
C VAL A 20 -17.68 -14.93 -21.31
N GLU A 21 -17.23 -15.93 -20.55
CA GLU A 21 -17.36 -17.34 -20.85
C GLU A 21 -18.52 -17.97 -20.06
N THR A 22 -19.11 -19.04 -20.58
CA THR A 22 -20.23 -19.77 -19.97
C THR A 22 -19.77 -21.10 -19.40
N SER A 23 -20.41 -21.56 -18.33
CA SER A 23 -20.19 -22.90 -17.76
C SER A 23 -18.70 -23.15 -17.46
N VAL A 24 -18.10 -22.34 -16.57
CA VAL A 24 -16.67 -22.36 -16.32
C VAL A 24 -16.33 -23.12 -15.05
N ALA A 25 -15.57 -24.21 -15.17
CA ALA A 25 -14.99 -24.91 -14.02
C ALA A 25 -13.66 -24.27 -13.61
N ILE A 26 -13.49 -24.01 -12.32
CA ILE A 26 -12.28 -23.42 -11.73
C ILE A 26 -11.79 -24.33 -10.61
N GLU A 27 -10.53 -24.77 -10.71
CA GLU A 27 -9.83 -25.48 -9.66
C GLU A 27 -8.86 -24.53 -8.94
N VAL A 28 -8.95 -24.49 -7.63
CA VAL A 28 -8.03 -23.72 -6.77
C VAL A 28 -7.24 -24.70 -5.90
N VAL A 29 -5.91 -24.57 -5.93
CA VAL A 29 -5.00 -25.36 -5.09
C VAL A 29 -4.06 -24.39 -4.37
N ALA A 30 -4.01 -24.47 -3.07
CA ALA A 30 -3.18 -23.61 -2.23
C ALA A 30 -3.35 -22.10 -2.52
N GLY A 31 -4.62 -21.67 -2.73
CA GLY A 31 -4.97 -20.27 -3.01
C GLY A 31 -4.59 -19.76 -4.40
N ARG A 32 -4.24 -20.64 -5.33
CA ARG A 32 -3.91 -20.31 -6.73
C ARG A 32 -4.82 -21.07 -7.68
N PHE A 33 -5.13 -20.46 -8.82
CA PHE A 33 -5.83 -21.15 -9.90
C PHE A 33 -4.93 -22.26 -10.48
N ALA A 34 -5.37 -23.51 -10.32
CA ALA A 34 -4.71 -24.67 -10.94
C ALA A 34 -5.22 -24.89 -12.37
N SER A 35 -6.53 -24.69 -12.60
CA SER A 35 -7.13 -24.70 -13.93
C SER A 35 -8.36 -23.78 -13.99
N ILE A 36 -8.63 -23.26 -15.20
CA ILE A 36 -9.86 -22.54 -15.56
C ILE A 36 -10.29 -23.11 -16.91
N THR A 37 -11.48 -23.75 -16.95
CA THR A 37 -11.93 -24.49 -18.13
C THR A 37 -13.34 -24.01 -18.53
N PRO A 38 -13.47 -23.17 -19.57
CA PRO A 38 -14.75 -22.78 -20.13
C PRO A 38 -15.48 -23.95 -20.79
N GLY A 39 -16.82 -23.90 -20.79
CA GLY A 39 -17.68 -24.90 -21.39
C GLY A 39 -17.64 -26.28 -20.71
N ALA A 40 -17.13 -26.36 -19.49
CA ALA A 40 -17.00 -27.61 -18.76
C ALA A 40 -18.25 -27.89 -17.90
N ASP A 41 -18.57 -29.18 -17.75
CA ASP A 41 -19.55 -29.62 -16.76
C ASP A 41 -19.04 -29.36 -15.33
N PRO A 42 -19.96 -29.12 -14.37
CA PRO A 42 -19.55 -28.89 -12.98
C PRO A 42 -18.83 -30.13 -12.41
N PRO A 43 -17.61 -29.95 -11.86
CA PRO A 43 -16.95 -31.02 -11.11
C PRO A 43 -17.78 -31.49 -9.92
N ASP A 44 -17.61 -32.76 -9.54
CA ASP A 44 -18.30 -33.32 -8.38
C ASP A 44 -17.96 -32.52 -7.11
N GLY A 45 -18.97 -32.09 -6.37
CA GLY A 45 -18.81 -31.31 -5.15
C GLY A 45 -18.39 -29.85 -5.35
N ALA A 46 -18.33 -29.35 -6.59
CA ALA A 46 -17.99 -27.96 -6.86
C ALA A 46 -19.01 -26.97 -6.27
N VAL A 47 -18.51 -25.87 -5.72
CA VAL A 47 -19.34 -24.72 -5.32
C VAL A 47 -19.89 -24.05 -6.58
N ARG A 48 -21.22 -23.99 -6.69
CA ARG A 48 -21.89 -23.34 -7.83
C ARG A 48 -22.01 -21.83 -7.58
N LEU A 49 -21.52 -21.05 -8.52
CA LEU A 49 -21.60 -19.60 -8.52
C LEU A 49 -22.56 -19.14 -9.61
N ALA A 50 -23.72 -18.64 -9.21
CA ALA A 50 -24.72 -18.10 -10.13
C ALA A 50 -24.33 -16.68 -10.57
N GLY A 51 -24.78 -16.28 -11.76
CA GLY A 51 -24.50 -14.98 -12.35
C GLY A 51 -23.09 -14.85 -12.87
N LEU A 52 -22.59 -13.63 -13.00
CA LEU A 52 -21.26 -13.34 -13.54
C LEU A 52 -20.21 -13.29 -12.43
N SER A 53 -19.28 -14.22 -12.47
CA SER A 53 -18.06 -14.20 -11.66
C SER A 53 -17.00 -13.34 -12.33
N THR A 54 -16.40 -12.42 -11.59
CA THR A 54 -15.30 -11.56 -12.07
C THR A 54 -14.08 -11.76 -11.21
N PRO A 55 -12.86 -11.52 -11.71
CA PRO A 55 -11.70 -11.36 -10.85
C PRO A 55 -11.96 -10.32 -9.76
N GLY A 56 -11.42 -10.55 -8.56
CA GLY A 56 -11.46 -9.56 -7.50
C GLY A 56 -10.74 -8.27 -7.91
N LEU A 57 -11.26 -7.13 -7.48
CA LEU A 57 -10.67 -5.83 -7.81
C LEU A 57 -9.33 -5.65 -7.09
N ALA A 58 -8.39 -4.94 -7.72
CA ALA A 58 -7.15 -4.51 -7.10
C ALA A 58 -7.24 -3.02 -6.76
N ASN A 59 -6.98 -2.67 -5.50
CA ASN A 59 -6.73 -1.30 -5.08
C ASN A 59 -5.22 -1.05 -5.08
N THR A 60 -4.73 -0.33 -6.06
CA THR A 60 -3.28 -0.14 -6.26
C THR A 60 -2.68 0.98 -5.41
N HIS A 61 -3.49 1.76 -4.68
CA HIS A 61 -3.01 2.84 -3.83
C HIS A 61 -3.96 3.07 -2.65
N SER A 62 -3.46 2.89 -1.44
CA SER A 62 -4.20 3.08 -0.21
C SER A 62 -3.28 3.62 0.89
N HIS A 63 -3.88 4.41 1.79
CA HIS A 63 -3.33 4.79 3.09
C HIS A 63 -4.38 4.45 4.14
N ALA A 64 -4.34 3.26 4.71
CA ALA A 64 -5.37 2.78 5.62
C ALA A 64 -5.64 3.72 6.79
N PHE A 65 -4.61 4.39 7.33
CA PHE A 65 -4.80 5.33 8.43
C PHE A 65 -5.57 6.61 8.04
N HIS A 66 -5.60 6.98 6.76
CA HIS A 66 -6.41 8.10 6.27
C HIS A 66 -7.91 7.83 6.41
N ARG A 67 -8.32 6.58 6.63
CA ARG A 67 -9.71 6.25 6.93
C ARG A 67 -10.24 6.98 8.17
N ALA A 68 -9.37 7.29 9.14
CA ALA A 68 -9.69 8.11 10.30
C ALA A 68 -10.11 9.55 9.96
N LEU A 69 -9.82 10.02 8.74
CA LEU A 69 -10.13 11.38 8.26
C LEU A 69 -11.54 11.49 7.64
N ARG A 70 -12.20 10.37 7.39
CA ARG A 70 -13.52 10.36 6.74
C ARG A 70 -14.50 11.26 7.49
N SER A 71 -15.19 12.12 6.74
CA SER A 71 -16.16 13.10 7.24
C SER A 71 -15.59 14.18 8.17
N ARG A 72 -14.26 14.29 8.30
CA ARG A 72 -13.61 15.26 9.18
C ARG A 72 -12.91 16.40 8.43
N THR A 73 -12.62 16.20 7.14
CA THR A 73 -11.83 17.14 6.33
C THR A 73 -12.65 17.85 5.26
N GLN A 74 -13.92 17.48 5.08
CA GLN A 74 -14.80 18.01 4.02
C GLN A 74 -15.68 19.18 4.49
N ALA A 75 -15.77 19.42 5.79
CA ALA A 75 -16.56 20.52 6.32
C ALA A 75 -15.83 21.87 6.15
N GLY A 76 -16.45 22.83 5.47
CA GLY A 76 -15.93 24.19 5.39
C GLY A 76 -14.99 24.51 4.23
N GLY A 77 -14.95 23.69 3.16
CA GLY A 77 -14.14 23.98 1.96
C GLY A 77 -12.65 23.92 2.20
N GLY A 78 -12.18 22.86 2.89
CA GLY A 78 -10.78 22.65 3.25
C GLY A 78 -9.83 22.61 2.07
N THR A 79 -8.60 23.07 2.28
CA THR A 79 -7.47 22.98 1.36
C THR A 79 -6.63 21.74 1.68
N PHE A 80 -5.66 21.43 0.82
CA PHE A 80 -4.62 20.41 1.12
C PHE A 80 -3.95 20.65 2.48
N TRP A 81 -3.68 21.89 2.84
CA TRP A 81 -3.01 22.26 4.10
C TRP A 81 -3.88 21.98 5.34
N THR A 82 -5.16 22.31 5.29
CA THR A 82 -6.10 22.00 6.39
C THR A 82 -6.33 20.50 6.52
N TRP A 83 -6.36 19.76 5.41
CA TRP A 83 -6.40 18.30 5.40
C TRP A 83 -5.14 17.72 6.06
N ARG A 84 -3.95 18.22 5.70
CA ARG A 84 -2.66 17.76 6.22
C ARG A 84 -2.56 17.92 7.75
N GLU A 85 -3.05 19.02 8.32
CA GLU A 85 -3.10 19.21 9.76
C GLU A 85 -3.98 18.18 10.47
N VAL A 86 -5.15 17.85 9.90
CA VAL A 86 -6.03 16.81 10.46
C VAL A 86 -5.37 15.45 10.36
N MET A 87 -4.68 15.17 9.26
CA MET A 87 -3.93 13.94 9.03
C MET A 87 -2.81 13.77 10.07
N TYR A 88 -1.99 14.79 10.33
CA TYR A 88 -0.95 14.74 11.35
C TYR A 88 -1.52 14.47 12.75
N ARG A 89 -2.64 15.12 13.12
CA ARG A 89 -3.32 14.86 14.40
C ARG A 89 -3.86 13.44 14.50
N ALA A 90 -4.35 12.85 13.42
CA ALA A 90 -4.79 11.46 13.39
C ALA A 90 -3.59 10.52 13.50
N ALA A 91 -2.55 10.76 12.70
CA ALA A 91 -1.31 10.00 12.74
C ALA A 91 -0.71 9.98 14.14
N ALA A 92 -0.57 11.14 14.81
CA ALA A 92 0.03 11.25 16.15
C ALA A 92 -0.66 10.43 17.26
N ARG A 93 -1.87 9.94 17.02
CA ARG A 93 -2.66 9.14 17.98
C ARG A 93 -2.61 7.63 17.74
N LEU A 94 -1.96 7.20 16.67
CA LEU A 94 -1.87 5.79 16.32
C LEU A 94 -0.60 5.18 16.90
N ASP A 95 -0.78 4.12 17.65
CA ASP A 95 0.20 3.12 18.01
C ASP A 95 -0.02 1.85 17.16
N PRO A 96 0.82 0.83 17.24
CA PRO A 96 0.65 -0.40 16.45
C PRO A 96 -0.74 -1.04 16.62
N ASP A 97 -1.26 -1.11 17.85
CA ASP A 97 -2.58 -1.69 18.14
C ASP A 97 -3.72 -0.86 17.55
N GLY A 98 -3.64 0.45 17.68
CA GLY A 98 -4.60 1.40 17.09
C GLY A 98 -4.59 1.36 15.58
N TYR A 99 -3.40 1.26 14.98
CA TYR A 99 -3.25 1.15 13.54
C TYR A 99 -3.78 -0.19 13.02
N HIS A 100 -3.46 -1.30 13.69
CA HIS A 100 -4.01 -2.62 13.37
C HIS A 100 -5.54 -2.60 13.32
N ARG A 101 -6.20 -2.11 14.38
CA ARG A 101 -7.68 -2.06 14.43
C ARG A 101 -8.27 -1.20 13.30
N LEU A 102 -7.67 -0.05 13.01
CA LEU A 102 -8.12 0.84 11.95
C LEU A 102 -7.91 0.23 10.56
N ALA A 103 -6.71 -0.29 10.30
CA ALA A 103 -6.35 -0.93 9.03
C ALA A 103 -7.23 -2.16 8.76
N ARG A 104 -7.46 -3.01 9.78
CA ARG A 104 -8.35 -4.17 9.66
C ARG A 104 -9.78 -3.77 9.26
N ALA A 105 -10.33 -2.73 9.88
CA ALA A 105 -11.65 -2.23 9.51
C ALA A 105 -11.67 -1.70 8.08
N THR A 106 -10.63 -0.98 7.67
CA THR A 106 -10.48 -0.44 6.32
C THR A 106 -10.39 -1.56 5.27
N PHE A 107 -9.56 -2.57 5.52
CA PHE A 107 -9.39 -3.70 4.62
C PHE A 107 -10.64 -4.60 4.58
N ALA A 108 -11.37 -4.75 5.68
CA ALA A 108 -12.65 -5.44 5.69
C ALA A 108 -13.70 -4.70 4.83
N GLU A 109 -13.76 -3.36 4.87
CA GLU A 109 -14.60 -2.58 3.96
C GLU A 109 -14.20 -2.79 2.48
N MET A 110 -12.90 -2.87 2.17
CA MET A 110 -12.41 -3.17 0.82
C MET A 110 -12.84 -4.56 0.37
N ALA A 111 -12.67 -5.58 1.22
CA ALA A 111 -13.09 -6.95 0.92
C ALA A 111 -14.60 -7.05 0.66
N LEU A 112 -15.42 -6.38 1.47
CA LEU A 112 -16.87 -6.30 1.27
C LEU A 112 -17.25 -5.56 -0.03
N ALA A 113 -16.40 -4.68 -0.53
CA ALA A 113 -16.58 -4.00 -1.82
C ALA A 113 -16.03 -4.81 -3.01
N GLY A 114 -15.55 -6.05 -2.80
CA GLY A 114 -15.02 -6.91 -3.86
C GLY A 114 -13.54 -6.67 -4.19
N ILE A 115 -12.82 -5.90 -3.38
CA ILE A 115 -11.38 -5.69 -3.52
C ILE A 115 -10.65 -6.87 -2.89
N ALA A 116 -9.85 -7.58 -3.66
CA ALA A 116 -9.13 -8.79 -3.24
C ALA A 116 -7.64 -8.55 -2.95
N CYS A 117 -7.10 -7.41 -3.39
CA CYS A 117 -5.69 -7.07 -3.25
C CYS A 117 -5.53 -5.57 -3.05
N VAL A 118 -4.60 -5.15 -2.19
CA VAL A 118 -4.30 -3.74 -1.92
C VAL A 118 -2.79 -3.47 -1.99
N GLY A 119 -2.40 -2.38 -2.65
CA GLY A 119 -1.11 -1.72 -2.49
C GLY A 119 -1.24 -0.65 -1.41
N GLU A 120 -0.73 -0.92 -0.23
CA GLU A 120 -0.80 -0.03 0.93
C GLU A 120 0.47 0.81 1.01
N PHE A 121 0.36 2.10 0.73
CA PHE A 121 1.46 3.06 0.78
C PHE A 121 1.70 3.46 2.24
N HIS A 122 2.62 2.74 2.91
CA HIS A 122 2.86 2.76 4.34
C HIS A 122 4.03 3.66 4.70
N TYR A 123 3.79 4.77 5.41
CA TYR A 123 4.81 5.71 5.87
C TYR A 123 4.69 6.09 7.36
N LEU A 124 3.94 5.32 8.15
CA LEU A 124 3.76 5.56 9.57
C LEU A 124 4.64 4.57 10.36
N HIS A 125 5.92 4.90 10.59
CA HIS A 125 6.91 3.96 11.08
C HIS A 125 7.15 4.01 12.59
N HIS A 126 7.27 5.24 13.15
CA HIS A 126 7.79 5.45 14.49
C HIS A 126 6.72 5.94 15.48
N GLN A 127 7.09 6.07 16.74
CA GLN A 127 6.28 6.72 17.77
C GLN A 127 5.99 8.18 17.38
N ALA A 128 5.05 8.81 18.08
CA ALA A 128 4.58 10.16 17.73
C ALA A 128 5.68 11.24 17.77
N ASP A 129 6.71 11.05 18.58
CA ASP A 129 7.87 11.94 18.68
C ASP A 129 9.00 11.62 17.68
N GLY A 130 8.84 10.54 16.90
CA GLY A 130 9.82 10.04 15.94
C GLY A 130 10.79 9.01 16.52
N THR A 131 10.65 8.62 17.79
CA THR A 131 11.47 7.55 18.37
C THR A 131 11.05 6.19 17.78
N PRO A 132 11.98 5.36 17.31
CA PRO A 132 11.66 3.99 16.87
C PRO A 132 11.00 3.17 17.99
N TYR A 133 10.15 2.23 17.61
CA TYR A 133 9.71 1.17 18.53
C TYR A 133 10.86 0.17 18.77
N ASP A 134 10.75 -0.67 19.80
CA ASP A 134 11.72 -1.75 20.06
C ASP A 134 11.83 -2.68 18.83
N ASP A 135 10.73 -2.99 18.21
CA ASP A 135 10.67 -3.53 16.86
C ASP A 135 10.46 -2.38 15.86
N PRO A 136 11.45 -2.06 15.02
CA PRO A 136 11.36 -0.93 14.11
C PRO A 136 10.28 -1.10 13.02
N ASN A 137 9.74 -2.30 12.84
CA ASN A 137 8.67 -2.62 11.89
C ASN A 137 7.28 -2.78 12.53
N ALA A 138 7.14 -2.55 13.83
CA ALA A 138 5.88 -2.79 14.57
C ALA A 138 4.64 -2.19 13.90
N MET A 139 4.75 -1.01 13.28
CA MET A 139 3.64 -0.38 12.57
C MET A 139 3.33 -1.10 11.24
N GLY A 140 4.34 -1.50 10.47
CA GLY A 140 4.18 -2.25 9.22
C GLY A 140 3.63 -3.65 9.46
N GLU A 141 4.12 -4.34 10.49
CA GLU A 141 3.63 -5.66 10.89
C GLU A 141 2.16 -5.61 11.36
N ALA A 142 1.77 -4.54 12.05
CA ALA A 142 0.38 -4.31 12.43
C ALA A 142 -0.55 -4.22 11.19
N VAL A 143 -0.08 -3.60 10.10
CA VAL A 143 -0.81 -3.50 8.83
C VAL A 143 -0.87 -4.85 8.11
N LEU A 144 0.23 -5.61 8.08
CA LEU A 144 0.27 -6.96 7.50
C LEU A 144 -0.69 -7.90 8.24
N ALA A 145 -0.68 -7.88 9.56
CA ALA A 145 -1.60 -8.66 10.40
C ALA A 145 -3.06 -8.27 10.15
N ALA A 146 -3.35 -6.97 10.04
CA ALA A 146 -4.68 -6.46 9.74
C ALA A 146 -5.22 -6.95 8.40
N ALA A 147 -4.37 -6.99 7.36
CA ALA A 147 -4.75 -7.50 6.03
C ALA A 147 -5.04 -9.01 6.06
N ALA A 148 -4.21 -9.78 6.78
CA ALA A 148 -4.40 -11.22 6.96
C ALA A 148 -5.73 -11.53 7.67
N GLU A 149 -6.07 -10.79 8.73
CA GLU A 149 -7.34 -10.94 9.46
C GLU A 149 -8.55 -10.53 8.60
N ALA A 150 -8.42 -9.50 7.76
CA ALA A 150 -9.47 -9.08 6.85
C ALA A 150 -9.63 -10.02 5.64
N GLY A 151 -8.68 -10.93 5.40
CA GLY A 151 -8.69 -11.86 4.28
C GLY A 151 -8.39 -11.22 2.92
N ILE A 152 -7.69 -10.07 2.90
CA ILE A 152 -7.26 -9.39 1.68
C ILE A 152 -5.76 -9.60 1.44
N ARG A 153 -5.35 -9.73 0.17
CA ARG A 153 -3.92 -9.73 -0.19
C ARG A 153 -3.36 -8.31 -0.10
N ILE A 154 -2.11 -8.20 0.32
CA ILE A 154 -1.46 -6.90 0.46
C ILE A 154 -0.06 -6.89 -0.14
N THR A 155 0.28 -5.80 -0.81
CA THR A 155 1.65 -5.35 -1.01
C THR A 155 1.87 -4.15 -0.09
N LEU A 156 2.65 -4.34 0.98
CA LEU A 156 3.05 -3.26 1.86
C LEU A 156 4.15 -2.47 1.16
N LEU A 157 3.81 -1.29 0.66
CA LEU A 157 4.75 -0.36 0.03
C LEU A 157 5.40 0.46 1.15
N ASP A 158 6.48 -0.09 1.73
CA ASP A 158 7.19 0.59 2.80
C ASP A 158 7.92 1.81 2.25
N THR A 159 7.66 2.96 2.85
CA THR A 159 7.92 4.25 2.22
C THR A 159 9.09 4.97 2.89
N LEU A 160 10.11 5.31 2.11
CA LEU A 160 11.18 6.20 2.57
C LEU A 160 10.70 7.65 2.62
N TYR A 161 11.04 8.31 3.74
CA TYR A 161 10.78 9.73 3.99
C TYR A 161 11.99 10.32 4.71
N LEU A 162 12.68 11.32 4.15
CA LEU A 162 13.91 11.90 4.71
C LEU A 162 13.82 13.39 5.00
N HIS A 163 13.04 14.15 4.21
CA HIS A 163 13.03 15.61 4.22
C HIS A 163 11.64 16.18 4.48
N GLY A 164 11.59 17.36 5.11
CA GLY A 164 10.34 18.06 5.46
C GLY A 164 9.61 18.68 4.27
N GLY A 165 10.30 18.84 3.15
CA GLY A 165 9.81 19.47 1.93
C GLY A 165 10.96 19.76 0.97
N LEU A 166 10.61 20.42 -0.14
CA LEU A 166 11.54 20.93 -1.14
C LEU A 166 11.11 22.34 -1.55
N ASP A 167 12.07 23.26 -1.70
CA ASP A 167 11.88 24.56 -2.33
C ASP A 167 12.99 24.84 -3.33
N GLY A 168 13.08 26.10 -3.83
CA GLY A 168 14.11 26.47 -4.79
C GLY A 168 15.54 26.42 -4.26
N ASP A 169 15.72 26.51 -2.96
CA ASP A 169 17.04 26.48 -2.29
C ASP A 169 17.46 25.06 -1.86
N GLY A 170 16.53 24.10 -1.89
CA GLY A 170 16.80 22.69 -1.61
C GLY A 170 15.85 22.03 -0.62
N TYR A 171 16.32 20.93 -0.05
CA TYR A 171 15.52 20.13 0.87
C TYR A 171 15.39 20.77 2.25
N LEU A 172 14.16 20.80 2.75
CA LEU A 172 13.83 21.41 4.03
C LEU A 172 13.99 20.41 5.18
N PRO A 173 14.33 20.89 6.39
CA PRO A 173 14.42 20.06 7.58
C PRO A 173 13.05 19.45 7.94
N VAL A 174 13.06 18.26 8.54
CA VAL A 174 11.89 17.54 9.00
C VAL A 174 11.20 18.28 10.15
N GLY A 175 9.90 18.57 9.99
CA GLY A 175 9.07 19.13 11.05
C GLY A 175 8.76 18.10 12.15
N ALA A 176 8.32 18.57 13.31
CA ALA A 176 8.04 17.71 14.47
C ALA A 176 7.01 16.62 14.14
N GLU A 177 5.94 16.97 13.41
CA GLU A 177 4.87 16.05 13.04
C GLU A 177 5.28 15.03 11.98
N GLN A 178 6.38 15.29 11.26
CA GLN A 178 6.88 14.41 10.19
C GLN A 178 7.88 13.37 10.70
N ARG A 179 8.50 13.59 11.88
CA ARG A 179 9.55 12.71 12.41
C ARG A 179 9.17 11.24 12.46
N ARG A 180 7.91 10.95 12.77
CA ARG A 180 7.42 9.58 12.85
C ARG A 180 7.34 8.86 11.50
N PHE A 181 7.53 9.57 10.39
CA PHE A 181 7.56 9.02 9.05
C PHE A 181 8.98 8.76 8.54
N CYS A 182 9.99 9.36 9.21
CA CYS A 182 11.34 9.48 8.70
C CYS A 182 12.26 8.38 9.20
N ASP A 183 12.88 7.67 8.28
CA ASP A 183 14.06 6.87 8.57
C ASP A 183 15.32 7.77 8.63
N ALA A 184 16.38 7.29 9.26
CA ALA A 184 17.62 8.06 9.39
C ALA A 184 18.37 8.22 8.05
N SER A 185 18.25 7.22 7.16
CA SER A 185 18.81 7.21 5.81
C SER A 185 18.13 6.14 4.96
N ALA A 186 18.39 6.13 3.64
CA ALA A 186 17.92 5.08 2.73
C ALA A 186 18.49 3.70 3.08
N GLU A 187 19.75 3.63 3.54
CA GLU A 187 20.39 2.38 3.97
C GLU A 187 19.76 1.84 5.26
N TYR A 188 19.41 2.72 6.20
CA TYR A 188 18.69 2.32 7.42
C TYR A 188 17.29 1.80 7.07
N TRP A 189 16.58 2.48 6.17
CA TRP A 189 15.31 2.03 5.63
C TRP A 189 15.44 0.60 5.04
N ALA A 190 16.42 0.37 4.17
CA ALA A 190 16.62 -0.94 3.54
C ALA A 190 16.88 -2.03 4.59
N GLN A 191 17.76 -1.77 5.58
CA GLN A 191 18.05 -2.71 6.68
C GLN A 191 16.80 -3.03 7.51
N ARG A 192 15.93 -2.03 7.76
CA ARG A 192 14.70 -2.21 8.50
C ARG A 192 13.70 -3.05 7.69
N VAL A 193 13.52 -2.74 6.43
CA VAL A 193 12.57 -3.43 5.54
C VAL A 193 12.97 -4.89 5.32
N ASP A 194 14.26 -5.21 5.24
CA ASP A 194 14.77 -6.57 5.12
C ASP A 194 14.42 -7.47 6.34
N LEU A 195 14.05 -6.88 7.47
CA LEU A 195 13.62 -7.61 8.67
C LEU A 195 12.11 -7.95 8.65
N LEU A 196 11.31 -7.37 7.73
CA LEU A 196 9.90 -7.72 7.61
C LEU A 196 9.73 -9.17 7.16
N GLY A 197 8.81 -9.88 7.83
CA GLY A 197 8.49 -11.28 7.57
C GLY A 197 7.10 -11.48 6.96
N PRO A 198 6.83 -11.06 5.70
CA PRO A 198 5.53 -11.24 5.09
C PRO A 198 5.21 -12.72 4.84
N ASP A 199 3.93 -13.11 4.99
CA ASP A 199 3.46 -14.42 4.51
C ASP A 199 3.44 -14.42 2.96
N PRO A 200 4.33 -15.17 2.29
CA PRO A 200 4.48 -15.11 0.83
C PRO A 200 3.24 -15.60 0.07
N SER A 201 2.29 -16.25 0.75
CA SER A 201 1.05 -16.72 0.12
C SER A 201 0.05 -15.59 -0.12
N THR A 202 0.08 -14.54 0.70
CA THR A 202 -0.91 -13.44 0.69
C THR A 202 -0.31 -12.05 0.82
N GLN A 203 0.97 -11.94 1.14
CA GLN A 203 1.63 -10.67 1.45
C GLN A 203 2.91 -10.51 0.64
N ARG A 204 3.21 -9.29 0.26
CA ARG A 204 4.48 -8.87 -0.35
C ARG A 204 4.91 -7.56 0.29
N VAL A 205 6.21 -7.30 0.27
CA VAL A 205 6.77 -5.99 0.58
C VAL A 205 7.21 -5.35 -0.74
N GLY A 206 6.98 -4.05 -0.84
CA GLY A 206 7.48 -3.21 -1.92
C GLY A 206 8.12 -1.95 -1.34
N ALA A 207 8.77 -1.18 -2.17
CA ALA A 207 9.36 0.10 -1.84
C ALA A 207 8.47 1.26 -2.27
N ALA A 208 8.52 2.37 -1.54
CA ALA A 208 7.95 3.61 -2.03
C ALA A 208 8.83 4.82 -1.71
N ILE A 209 9.03 5.68 -2.70
CA ILE A 209 9.55 7.02 -2.56
C ILE A 209 8.37 7.90 -2.16
N HIS A 210 8.37 8.49 -0.94
CA HIS A 210 7.22 9.31 -0.52
C HIS A 210 6.86 10.34 -1.60
N SER A 211 7.84 11.12 -2.04
CA SER A 211 7.72 12.09 -3.13
C SER A 211 9.10 12.71 -3.39
N VAL A 212 9.25 13.41 -4.49
CA VAL A 212 10.48 14.20 -4.78
C VAL A 212 10.74 15.32 -3.74
N ARG A 213 9.74 15.68 -2.94
CA ARG A 213 9.86 16.66 -1.84
C ARG A 213 10.49 16.06 -0.58
N ALA A 214 10.39 14.78 -0.40
CA ALA A 214 10.74 14.11 0.85
C ALA A 214 11.93 13.15 0.71
N VAL A 215 12.35 12.86 -0.50
CA VAL A 215 13.47 11.95 -0.80
C VAL A 215 14.34 12.59 -1.86
N ASP A 216 15.63 12.67 -1.62
CA ASP A 216 16.61 13.19 -2.58
C ASP A 216 17.01 12.12 -3.63
N PRO A 217 17.60 12.53 -4.77
CA PRO A 217 17.93 11.61 -5.87
C PRO A 217 18.88 10.47 -5.48
N ALA A 218 19.82 10.70 -4.57
CA ALA A 218 20.75 9.64 -4.14
C ALA A 218 20.02 8.56 -3.37
N ALA A 219 19.12 8.96 -2.46
CA ALA A 219 18.26 8.05 -1.72
C ALA A 219 17.25 7.34 -2.62
N MET A 220 16.69 8.01 -3.65
CA MET A 220 15.83 7.38 -4.66
C MET A 220 16.54 6.24 -5.38
N SER A 221 17.82 6.43 -5.75
CA SER A 221 18.63 5.38 -6.40
C SER A 221 18.80 4.16 -5.48
N THR A 222 19.04 4.37 -4.19
CA THR A 222 19.14 3.26 -3.22
C THR A 222 17.84 2.44 -3.16
N LEU A 223 16.67 3.09 -3.17
CA LEU A 223 15.39 2.39 -3.21
C LEU A 223 15.16 1.63 -4.51
N ALA A 224 15.53 2.25 -5.64
CA ALA A 224 15.41 1.62 -6.95
C ALA A 224 16.29 0.37 -7.05
N ASP A 225 17.51 0.43 -6.56
CA ASP A 225 18.45 -0.70 -6.51
C ASP A 225 17.92 -1.82 -5.60
N TRP A 226 17.40 -1.48 -4.42
CA TRP A 226 16.78 -2.45 -3.51
C TRP A 226 15.57 -3.12 -4.16
N ALA A 227 14.68 -2.35 -4.77
CA ALA A 227 13.48 -2.87 -5.42
C ALA A 227 13.84 -3.80 -6.59
N ALA A 228 14.84 -3.43 -7.40
CA ALA A 228 15.34 -4.27 -8.49
C ALA A 228 15.98 -5.57 -7.98
N ALA A 229 16.77 -5.50 -6.92
CA ALA A 229 17.45 -6.66 -6.34
C ALA A 229 16.48 -7.68 -5.71
N THR A 230 15.32 -7.21 -5.21
CA THR A 230 14.30 -8.03 -4.54
C THR A 230 13.10 -8.38 -5.41
N ASP A 231 13.09 -7.97 -6.68
CA ASP A 231 11.92 -8.07 -7.58
C ASP A 231 10.65 -7.45 -6.95
N ALA A 232 10.82 -6.35 -6.23
CA ALA A 232 9.75 -5.67 -5.52
C ALA A 232 9.18 -4.51 -6.35
N PRO A 233 7.88 -4.19 -6.25
CA PRO A 233 7.33 -2.98 -6.85
C PRO A 233 7.89 -1.74 -6.17
N LEU A 234 8.13 -0.69 -6.97
CA LEU A 234 8.52 0.64 -6.53
C LEU A 234 7.44 1.65 -6.90
N HIS A 235 6.95 2.38 -5.90
CA HIS A 235 5.93 3.40 -6.07
C HIS A 235 6.45 4.78 -5.66
N ALA A 236 5.76 5.83 -6.10
CA ALA A 236 6.01 7.21 -5.65
C ALA A 236 4.74 8.05 -5.75
N HIS A 237 4.56 9.03 -4.85
CA HIS A 237 3.67 10.16 -5.13
C HIS A 237 4.38 11.13 -6.07
N VAL A 238 3.70 11.55 -7.12
CA VAL A 238 4.27 12.39 -8.18
C VAL A 238 3.32 13.52 -8.52
N SER A 239 3.83 14.74 -8.51
CA SER A 239 3.08 15.94 -8.92
C SER A 239 1.77 16.12 -8.15
N GLU A 240 1.77 15.80 -6.84
CA GLU A 240 0.60 15.90 -5.98
C GLU A 240 0.09 17.33 -5.83
N GLN A 241 1.02 18.30 -5.85
CA GLN A 241 0.73 19.71 -5.72
C GLN A 241 1.47 20.52 -6.79
N THR A 242 0.87 21.62 -7.27
CA THR A 242 1.53 22.55 -8.20
C THR A 242 2.87 23.05 -7.64
N ALA A 243 2.91 23.37 -6.33
CA ALA A 243 4.11 23.81 -5.65
C ALA A 243 5.24 22.76 -5.67
N GLU A 244 4.93 21.46 -5.70
CA GLU A 244 5.92 20.40 -5.88
C GLU A 244 6.61 20.49 -7.25
N ASN A 245 5.82 20.70 -8.32
CA ASN A 245 6.36 20.85 -9.67
C ASN A 245 7.24 22.09 -9.77
N GLU A 246 6.80 23.21 -9.19
CA GLU A 246 7.54 24.48 -9.20
C GLU A 246 8.87 24.34 -8.43
N ALA A 247 8.84 23.77 -7.22
CA ALA A 247 10.04 23.55 -6.42
C ALA A 247 11.02 22.59 -7.08
N CYS A 248 10.54 21.47 -7.64
CA CYS A 248 11.36 20.49 -8.33
C CYS A 248 12.03 21.10 -9.56
N LEU A 249 11.28 21.87 -10.35
CA LEU A 249 11.83 22.58 -11.50
C LEU A 249 12.86 23.65 -11.10
N ALA A 250 12.60 24.38 -10.03
CA ALA A 250 13.51 25.42 -9.54
C ALA A 250 14.83 24.85 -9.02
N HIS A 251 14.77 23.76 -8.25
CA HIS A 251 15.95 23.15 -7.62
C HIS A 251 16.71 22.18 -8.54
N HIS A 252 15.99 21.28 -9.21
CA HIS A 252 16.58 20.21 -10.03
C HIS A 252 16.63 20.52 -11.53
N GLY A 253 15.92 21.56 -11.99
CA GLY A 253 15.84 21.92 -13.41
C GLY A 253 14.97 20.99 -14.25
N VAL A 254 14.28 20.04 -13.63
CA VAL A 254 13.41 19.04 -14.29
C VAL A 254 12.09 18.88 -13.52
N THR A 255 11.09 18.30 -14.19
CA THR A 255 9.81 17.97 -13.53
C THR A 255 9.94 16.77 -12.60
N PRO A 256 9.03 16.58 -11.60
CA PRO A 256 9.03 15.40 -10.74
C PRO A 256 9.05 14.08 -11.51
N THR A 257 8.27 13.95 -12.57
CA THR A 257 8.24 12.76 -13.42
C THR A 257 9.59 12.52 -14.11
N ALA A 258 10.24 13.57 -14.62
CA ALA A 258 11.55 13.44 -15.27
C ALA A 258 12.68 13.16 -14.26
N LEU A 259 12.52 13.55 -13.00
CA LEU A 259 13.47 13.25 -11.93
C LEU A 259 13.41 11.77 -11.50
N LEU A 260 12.22 11.14 -11.62
CA LEU A 260 11.99 9.74 -11.24
C LEU A 260 12.22 8.76 -12.41
N ALA A 261 12.38 9.25 -13.64
CA ALA A 261 12.61 8.42 -14.84
C ALA A 261 14.07 8.07 -15.03
#